data_c50904851c59b5657039b4a184a4efaf
#
_entry.id   c50904851c59b5657039b4a184a4efaf
#
_cell.length_a   1.000
_cell.length_b   1.000
_cell.length_c   1.000
_cell.angle_alpha   90.00
_cell.angle_beta   90.00
_cell.angle_gamma   90.00
#
_symmetry.space_group_name_H-M   'P 1'
#
loop_
_entity.id
_entity.type
_entity.pdbx_description
1 polymer ?
#
loop_
_entity_poly.entity_id
_entity_poly.type
_entity_poly.pdbx_seq_one_letter_code
_entity_poly.pdbx_strand_id
1 'polypeptide(L)'
;MKFTSATIRSWIPERNNCVSEQINSLLIRAESLVNSPVAKTELPIFLQQLRNVTELQQNVNSSADLAAIVNILYNISAIPADASKPIIEAFFSTVDNTVNDSKMEFWTELNNENASSSSLLLYSVERFSENLQPVNNTFPNVSTKTLELQGMVVTENRSTDYNKDFNKVGNLSANVLIEKSVTLPPNSTIVSVACSAIGQILPRNDNEYVNSLVVITTLSSERPQNFYINMTFQKANMSLKSPQCVFWNFSFNGNRGKWDNYSCISTDKEGNVTCSCDHLTPFSILMSLENPSSNAASAYITYSGLAISIVSLVVCIIIESLVWKNVTNNTTSYMRHICILNISTSLLVADIWFIVTAVISEQKLQKNREICIVATFFIHLFYLCGLFWMLSLGLILFYRLVFIFHNTSKTIQKVLAFCLGYGCPFVFAVITIAVTLPQKNYINKDVCWLNWKDSKALLAFIIPALAIVVMNLFITGVVIIKILRPNIGDKTNKQERKTLFQIGKSLAILTPLLGLTWGFGVATIMDNKNEAFHILFALLNTLQGLFILVFGTLWDKKITEALLKRNSLSRWSSQQTKSTSLILVSPMFLYGLPTFKNLQQLMWQNRKIHSIFFRAIQLF
;
A
#
# COMPACT_ATOMS: atom_id res chain seq x y z
N MET A 1 0.63 -44.05 -24.81
CA MET A 1 0.15 -43.33 -26.01
C MET A 1 -1.37 -43.30 -26.00
N LYS A 2 -1.98 -42.15 -25.71
CA LYS A 2 -3.40 -41.91 -25.93
C LYS A 2 -3.51 -40.81 -26.98
N PHE A 3 -3.98 -41.18 -28.16
CA PHE A 3 -4.34 -40.23 -29.21
C PHE A 3 -5.67 -39.58 -28.85
N THR A 4 -5.71 -38.30 -28.69
CA THR A 4 -6.93 -37.49 -28.75
C THR A 4 -6.70 -36.37 -29.74
N SER A 5 -7.49 -36.39 -30.79
CA SER A 5 -7.94 -35.34 -31.72
C SER A 5 -7.09 -34.09 -31.90
N ALA A 6 -6.75 -33.82 -33.16
CA ALA A 6 -5.92 -32.78 -33.72
C ALA A 6 -6.31 -31.34 -33.32
N THR A 7 -5.48 -30.73 -32.56
CA THR A 7 -5.12 -29.29 -32.62
C THR A 7 -3.60 -29.24 -32.65
N ILE A 8 -3.06 -28.50 -33.60
CA ILE A 8 -1.62 -28.29 -33.77
C ILE A 8 -1.08 -27.67 -32.48
N ARG A 9 -0.61 -28.49 -31.55
CA ARG A 9 0.23 -28.06 -30.45
C ARG A 9 1.65 -28.03 -30.97
N SER A 10 2.22 -26.81 -31.08
CA SER A 10 3.67 -26.66 -31.17
C SER A 10 4.32 -27.47 -30.05
N TRP A 11 5.27 -28.34 -30.42
CA TRP A 11 6.12 -29.02 -29.46
C TRP A 11 6.88 -27.97 -28.66
N ILE A 12 6.48 -27.71 -27.41
CA ILE A 12 7.34 -27.05 -26.44
C ILE A 12 8.33 -28.14 -26.02
N PRO A 13 9.64 -27.97 -26.24
CA PRO A 13 10.61 -28.92 -25.75
C PRO A 13 10.45 -29.02 -24.23
N GLU A 14 10.22 -30.22 -23.70
CA GLU A 14 10.24 -30.49 -22.26
C GLU A 14 11.63 -30.07 -21.79
N ARG A 15 11.72 -28.97 -21.02
CA ARG A 15 12.99 -28.49 -20.47
C ARG A 15 13.53 -29.57 -19.54
N ASN A 16 14.78 -29.94 -19.74
CA ASN A 16 15.50 -30.88 -18.90
C ASN A 16 15.77 -30.22 -17.53
N ASN A 17 14.89 -30.45 -16.55
CA ASN A 17 15.06 -29.96 -15.16
C ASN A 17 16.01 -30.86 -14.34
N CYS A 18 16.91 -31.58 -15.00
CA CYS A 18 17.92 -32.41 -14.35
C CYS A 18 19.18 -31.63 -14.11
N VAL A 19 19.76 -31.77 -12.92
CA VAL A 19 21.10 -31.24 -12.60
C VAL A 19 22.15 -32.04 -13.37
N SER A 20 23.11 -31.34 -13.99
CA SER A 20 24.21 -31.95 -14.70
C SER A 20 25.05 -32.85 -13.78
N GLU A 21 25.60 -33.95 -14.28
CA GLU A 21 26.34 -34.94 -13.48
C GLU A 21 27.54 -34.30 -12.74
N GLN A 22 28.24 -33.37 -13.39
CA GLN A 22 29.39 -32.68 -12.80
C GLN A 22 28.97 -31.81 -11.60
N ILE A 23 27.87 -31.05 -11.73
CA ILE A 23 27.38 -30.20 -10.64
C ILE A 23 26.79 -31.05 -9.51
N ASN A 24 26.07 -32.12 -9.86
CA ASN A 24 25.51 -33.03 -8.86
C ASN A 24 26.58 -33.73 -8.03
N SER A 25 27.69 -34.15 -8.64
CA SER A 25 28.83 -34.72 -7.92
C SER A 25 29.45 -33.74 -6.95
N LEU A 26 29.57 -32.44 -7.32
CA LEU A 26 30.05 -31.37 -6.44
C LEU A 26 29.03 -31.07 -5.31
N LEU A 27 27.73 -31.15 -5.56
CA LEU A 27 26.70 -30.97 -4.53
C LEU A 27 26.81 -32.03 -3.44
N ILE A 28 26.87 -33.30 -3.82
CA ILE A 28 27.04 -34.42 -2.87
C ILE A 28 28.36 -34.27 -2.08
N ARG A 29 29.42 -33.85 -2.75
CA ARG A 29 30.72 -33.62 -2.09
C ARG A 29 30.67 -32.43 -1.13
N ALA A 30 29.97 -31.33 -1.46
CA ALA A 30 29.79 -30.18 -0.59
C ALA A 30 29.03 -30.56 0.69
N GLU A 31 27.97 -31.38 0.58
CA GLU A 31 27.22 -31.88 1.73
C GLU A 31 28.08 -32.76 2.67
N SER A 32 28.94 -33.60 2.09
CA SER A 32 29.88 -34.43 2.89
C SER A 32 30.99 -33.61 3.53
N LEU A 33 31.47 -32.55 2.82
CA LEU A 33 32.56 -31.70 3.30
C LEU A 33 32.21 -30.90 4.55
N VAL A 34 30.98 -30.36 4.63
CA VAL A 34 30.53 -29.57 5.78
C VAL A 34 30.66 -30.33 7.10
N ASN A 35 30.44 -31.64 7.09
CA ASN A 35 30.49 -32.48 8.28
C ASN A 35 31.86 -33.15 8.48
N SER A 36 32.85 -32.84 7.61
CA SER A 36 34.18 -33.45 7.66
C SER A 36 35.09 -32.73 8.64
N PRO A 37 35.87 -33.45 9.44
CA PRO A 37 36.89 -32.83 10.33
C PRO A 37 38.02 -32.13 9.54
N VAL A 38 38.20 -32.44 8.26
CA VAL A 38 39.19 -31.82 7.37
C VAL A 38 38.60 -30.75 6.46
N ALA A 39 37.36 -30.29 6.72
CA ALA A 39 36.66 -29.33 5.89
C ALA A 39 37.50 -28.09 5.57
N LYS A 40 38.15 -27.49 6.58
CA LYS A 40 38.94 -26.28 6.42
C LYS A 40 40.12 -26.47 5.46
N THR A 41 40.76 -27.64 5.46
CA THR A 41 41.93 -27.93 4.62
C THR A 41 41.56 -28.31 3.18
N GLU A 42 40.42 -28.93 2.98
CA GLU A 42 39.93 -29.31 1.65
C GLU A 42 39.15 -28.20 0.92
N LEU A 43 38.61 -27.22 1.66
CA LEU A 43 37.82 -26.13 1.11
C LEU A 43 38.50 -25.36 -0.03
N PRO A 44 39.80 -24.99 0.05
CA PRO A 44 40.47 -24.27 -1.05
C PRO A 44 40.50 -25.06 -2.35
N ILE A 45 40.77 -26.36 -2.28
CA ILE A 45 40.80 -27.26 -3.45
C ILE A 45 39.42 -27.42 -4.03
N PHE A 46 38.42 -27.59 -3.17
CA PHE A 46 37.00 -27.69 -3.57
C PHE A 46 36.52 -26.43 -4.28
N LEU A 47 36.81 -25.24 -3.71
CA LEU A 47 36.43 -23.95 -4.31
C LEU A 47 37.08 -23.75 -5.68
N GLN A 48 38.32 -24.15 -5.86
CA GLN A 48 38.98 -24.05 -7.15
C GLN A 48 38.35 -24.98 -8.20
N GLN A 49 37.93 -26.19 -7.80
CA GLN A 49 37.20 -27.09 -8.68
C GLN A 49 35.83 -26.54 -9.06
N LEU A 50 35.07 -26.00 -8.09
CA LEU A 50 33.76 -25.37 -8.30
C LEU A 50 33.86 -24.17 -9.24
N ARG A 51 34.87 -23.29 -9.05
CA ARG A 51 35.18 -22.19 -9.95
C ARG A 51 35.40 -22.67 -11.37
N ASN A 52 36.29 -23.66 -11.58
CA ASN A 52 36.62 -24.18 -12.91
C ASN A 52 35.38 -24.78 -13.62
N VAL A 53 34.50 -25.48 -12.90
CA VAL A 53 33.27 -26.03 -13.46
C VAL A 53 32.28 -24.94 -13.85
N THR A 54 32.12 -23.90 -13.01
CA THR A 54 31.17 -22.81 -13.26
C THR A 54 31.65 -21.78 -14.29
N GLU A 55 32.97 -21.67 -14.51
CA GLU A 55 33.59 -20.79 -15.53
C GLU A 55 33.25 -21.24 -16.96
N LEU A 56 33.07 -22.53 -17.18
CA LEU A 56 32.64 -23.07 -18.46
C LEU A 56 31.13 -22.89 -18.62
N GLN A 57 30.73 -21.94 -19.46
CA GLN A 57 29.31 -21.62 -19.71
C GLN A 57 28.46 -22.82 -20.12
N GLN A 58 29.08 -23.84 -20.72
CA GLN A 58 28.44 -25.08 -21.17
C GLN A 58 28.00 -25.99 -20.02
N ASN A 59 28.53 -25.81 -18.81
CA ASN A 59 28.24 -26.68 -17.66
C ASN A 59 27.00 -26.22 -16.87
N VAL A 60 26.56 -24.97 -17.02
CA VAL A 60 25.41 -24.40 -16.31
C VAL A 60 24.32 -24.08 -17.34
N ASN A 61 23.51 -25.06 -17.67
CA ASN A 61 22.56 -25.00 -18.80
C ASN A 61 21.08 -25.00 -18.39
N SER A 62 20.79 -25.02 -17.08
CA SER A 62 19.42 -25.09 -16.57
C SER A 62 19.26 -24.30 -15.28
N SER A 63 18.02 -23.95 -14.95
CA SER A 63 17.65 -23.38 -13.65
C SER A 63 17.98 -24.35 -12.50
N ALA A 64 17.88 -25.68 -12.74
CA ALA A 64 18.25 -26.72 -11.78
C ALA A 64 19.75 -26.72 -11.47
N ASP A 65 20.61 -26.56 -12.48
CA ASP A 65 22.08 -26.43 -12.28
C ASP A 65 22.40 -25.20 -11.42
N LEU A 66 21.74 -24.09 -11.73
CA LEU A 66 21.93 -22.84 -11.00
C LEU A 66 21.50 -22.97 -9.53
N ALA A 67 20.33 -23.58 -9.28
CA ALA A 67 19.87 -23.88 -7.93
C ALA A 67 20.81 -24.81 -7.15
N ALA A 68 21.36 -25.82 -7.81
CA ALA A 68 22.35 -26.73 -7.21
C ALA A 68 23.64 -25.99 -6.83
N ILE A 69 24.16 -25.08 -7.67
CA ILE A 69 25.34 -24.27 -7.36
C ILE A 69 25.05 -23.35 -6.17
N VAL A 70 23.86 -22.74 -6.09
CA VAL A 70 23.47 -21.92 -4.93
C VAL A 70 23.47 -22.76 -3.66
N ASN A 71 22.95 -24.00 -3.70
CA ASN A 71 22.98 -24.92 -2.56
C ASN A 71 24.41 -25.33 -2.17
N ILE A 72 25.29 -25.53 -3.15
CA ILE A 72 26.71 -25.77 -2.89
C ILE A 72 27.33 -24.58 -2.15
N LEU A 73 27.14 -23.35 -2.66
CA LEU A 73 27.64 -22.12 -2.03
C LEU A 73 27.09 -21.93 -0.62
N TYR A 74 25.79 -22.23 -0.42
CA TYR A 74 25.18 -22.20 0.91
C TYR A 74 25.83 -23.19 1.88
N ASN A 75 26.06 -24.43 1.47
CA ASN A 75 26.68 -25.44 2.30
C ASN A 75 28.12 -25.04 2.69
N ILE A 76 28.96 -24.72 1.70
CA ILE A 76 30.38 -24.39 1.95
C ILE A 76 30.58 -23.05 2.70
N SER A 77 29.61 -22.11 2.61
CA SER A 77 29.67 -20.84 3.36
C SER A 77 29.65 -21.01 4.87
N ALA A 78 29.20 -22.18 5.36
CA ALA A 78 29.23 -22.54 6.78
C ALA A 78 30.63 -22.92 7.31
N ILE A 79 31.57 -23.25 6.41
CA ILE A 79 32.88 -23.73 6.79
C ILE A 79 33.77 -22.52 7.09
N PRO A 80 34.40 -22.43 8.31
CA PRO A 80 35.36 -21.40 8.61
C PRO A 80 36.56 -21.46 7.64
N ALA A 81 36.89 -20.32 7.02
CA ALA A 81 37.95 -20.23 6.01
C ALA A 81 38.98 -19.16 6.37
N ASP A 82 40.22 -19.40 6.06
CA ASP A 82 41.26 -18.37 6.18
C ASP A 82 41.03 -17.28 5.13
N ALA A 83 41.08 -16.01 5.54
CA ALA A 83 40.91 -14.87 4.66
C ALA A 83 42.11 -14.68 3.73
N SER A 84 42.33 -15.65 2.86
CA SER A 84 43.39 -15.61 1.84
C SER A 84 42.80 -15.22 0.48
N LYS A 85 43.59 -14.48 -0.30
CA LYS A 85 43.17 -14.00 -1.61
C LYS A 85 42.65 -15.12 -2.53
N PRO A 86 43.34 -16.29 -2.68
CA PRO A 86 42.86 -17.36 -3.56
C PRO A 86 41.51 -17.96 -3.15
N ILE A 87 41.22 -18.08 -1.85
CA ILE A 87 39.97 -18.63 -1.33
C ILE A 87 38.80 -17.68 -1.63
N ILE A 88 38.97 -16.39 -1.32
CA ILE A 88 37.98 -15.36 -1.55
C ILE A 88 37.72 -15.19 -3.06
N GLU A 89 38.77 -15.14 -3.89
CA GLU A 89 38.62 -15.03 -5.34
C GLU A 89 37.89 -16.24 -5.94
N ALA A 90 38.16 -17.46 -5.46
CA ALA A 90 37.50 -18.66 -5.98
C ALA A 90 36.00 -18.67 -5.64
N PHE A 91 35.65 -18.31 -4.39
CA PHE A 91 34.23 -18.19 -3.98
C PHE A 91 33.52 -17.08 -4.76
N PHE A 92 34.11 -15.87 -4.84
CA PHE A 92 33.49 -14.73 -5.52
C PHE A 92 33.41 -14.93 -7.04
N SER A 93 34.43 -15.55 -7.67
CA SER A 93 34.35 -15.88 -9.10
C SER A 93 33.23 -16.87 -9.39
N THR A 94 32.95 -17.81 -8.48
CA THR A 94 31.80 -18.71 -8.60
C THR A 94 30.49 -17.93 -8.53
N VAL A 95 30.37 -16.99 -7.59
CA VAL A 95 29.20 -16.10 -7.52
C VAL A 95 29.07 -15.28 -8.80
N ASP A 96 30.15 -14.65 -9.30
CA ASP A 96 30.15 -13.90 -10.58
C ASP A 96 29.62 -14.73 -11.75
N ASN A 97 30.03 -15.99 -11.83
CA ASN A 97 29.60 -16.90 -12.89
C ASN A 97 28.10 -17.24 -12.81
N THR A 98 27.51 -17.20 -11.60
CA THR A 98 26.08 -17.46 -11.40
C THR A 98 25.21 -16.25 -11.67
N VAL A 99 25.70 -15.01 -11.43
CA VAL A 99 24.93 -13.76 -11.61
C VAL A 99 25.20 -13.06 -12.94
N ASN A 100 25.85 -13.72 -13.87
CA ASN A 100 26.13 -13.18 -15.20
C ASN A 100 24.84 -12.95 -16.01
N ASP A 101 24.83 -11.93 -16.86
CA ASP A 101 23.69 -11.54 -17.72
C ASP A 101 23.14 -12.72 -18.53
N SER A 102 24.01 -13.63 -19.00
CA SER A 102 23.60 -14.84 -19.73
C SER A 102 22.72 -15.81 -18.92
N LYS A 103 22.66 -15.67 -17.60
CA LYS A 103 21.90 -16.53 -16.67
C LYS A 103 20.61 -15.88 -16.14
N MET A 104 20.30 -14.64 -16.55
CA MET A 104 19.12 -13.91 -16.05
C MET A 104 17.78 -14.62 -16.35
N GLU A 105 17.69 -15.35 -17.45
CA GLU A 105 16.50 -16.14 -17.77
C GLU A 105 16.29 -17.26 -16.75
N PHE A 106 17.34 -17.95 -16.33
CA PHE A 106 17.28 -18.99 -15.30
C PHE A 106 16.91 -18.43 -13.93
N TRP A 107 17.40 -17.24 -13.58
CA TRP A 107 17.01 -16.55 -12.35
C TRP A 107 15.52 -16.15 -12.36
N THR A 108 15.00 -15.71 -13.50
CA THR A 108 13.58 -15.39 -13.64
C THR A 108 12.71 -16.63 -13.44
N GLU A 109 13.12 -17.76 -13.98
CA GLU A 109 12.44 -19.03 -13.79
C GLU A 109 12.46 -19.50 -12.32
N LEU A 110 13.64 -19.48 -11.67
CA LEU A 110 13.81 -19.84 -10.27
C LEU A 110 13.00 -18.95 -9.32
N ASN A 111 12.93 -17.66 -9.57
CA ASN A 111 12.17 -16.73 -8.75
C ASN A 111 10.66 -16.92 -8.90
N ASN A 112 10.18 -17.41 -10.06
CA ASN A 112 8.77 -17.75 -10.28
C ASN A 112 8.37 -19.06 -9.61
N GLU A 113 9.25 -20.07 -9.63
CA GLU A 113 9.00 -21.38 -9.04
C GLU A 113 9.30 -21.39 -7.54
N ASN A 114 10.44 -20.85 -7.14
CA ASN A 114 10.91 -20.88 -5.77
C ASN A 114 11.76 -19.64 -5.44
N ALA A 115 11.11 -18.55 -5.03
CA ALA A 115 11.75 -17.24 -4.80
C ALA A 115 12.85 -17.24 -3.71
N SER A 116 13.21 -18.40 -3.14
CA SER A 116 14.23 -18.52 -2.09
C SER A 116 15.67 -18.60 -2.62
N SER A 117 15.89 -19.00 -3.88
CA SER A 117 17.25 -19.24 -4.37
C SER A 117 18.13 -17.99 -4.46
N SER A 118 17.59 -16.87 -4.92
CA SER A 118 18.33 -15.61 -4.94
C SER A 118 18.62 -15.07 -3.53
N SER A 119 17.67 -15.21 -2.61
CA SER A 119 17.85 -14.90 -1.18
C SER A 119 18.93 -15.79 -0.55
N LEU A 120 18.96 -17.08 -0.90
CA LEU A 120 19.93 -18.04 -0.41
C LEU A 120 21.35 -17.72 -0.91
N LEU A 121 21.49 -17.28 -2.16
CA LEU A 121 22.78 -16.82 -2.69
C LEU A 121 23.31 -15.62 -1.91
N LEU A 122 22.45 -14.61 -1.67
CA LEU A 122 22.83 -13.44 -0.87
C LEU A 122 23.24 -13.82 0.55
N TYR A 123 22.48 -14.71 1.18
CA TYR A 123 22.79 -15.25 2.50
C TYR A 123 24.12 -16.04 2.52
N SER A 124 24.41 -16.77 1.43
CA SER A 124 25.69 -17.50 1.32
C SER A 124 26.89 -16.57 1.28
N VAL A 125 26.77 -15.41 0.61
CA VAL A 125 27.84 -14.39 0.58
C VAL A 125 28.01 -13.75 1.97
N GLU A 126 26.91 -13.41 2.66
CA GLU A 126 26.94 -12.88 4.02
C GLU A 126 27.59 -13.86 4.98
N ARG A 127 27.12 -15.12 5.02
CA ARG A 127 27.63 -16.17 5.90
C ARG A 127 29.09 -16.53 5.63
N PHE A 128 29.50 -16.55 4.34
CA PHE A 128 30.90 -16.76 4.00
C PHE A 128 31.77 -15.63 4.55
N SER A 129 31.34 -14.37 4.41
CA SER A 129 32.06 -13.20 4.92
C SER A 129 32.19 -13.20 6.45
N GLU A 130 31.16 -13.67 7.16
CA GLU A 130 31.11 -13.80 8.61
C GLU A 130 32.09 -14.89 9.11
N ASN A 131 32.23 -16.00 8.36
CA ASN A 131 33.09 -17.13 8.71
C ASN A 131 34.54 -16.98 8.27
N LEU A 132 34.93 -15.85 7.64
CA LEU A 132 36.30 -15.58 7.27
C LEU A 132 37.14 -15.24 8.49
N GLN A 133 38.28 -15.96 8.64
CA GLN A 133 39.27 -15.76 9.71
C GLN A 133 40.43 -14.93 9.20
N PRO A 134 40.82 -13.83 9.88
CA PRO A 134 41.92 -12.99 9.43
C PRO A 134 43.25 -13.76 9.45
N VAL A 135 44.07 -13.52 8.45
CA VAL A 135 45.46 -14.06 8.39
C VAL A 135 46.40 -12.95 8.82
N ASN A 136 47.24 -13.22 9.82
CA ASN A 136 48.16 -12.24 10.42
C ASN A 136 47.45 -10.92 10.84
N ASN A 137 46.28 -11.03 11.42
CA ASN A 137 45.43 -9.88 11.82
C ASN A 137 45.09 -8.90 10.67
N THR A 138 45.05 -9.39 9.44
CA THR A 138 44.70 -8.58 8.26
C THR A 138 43.70 -9.28 7.37
N PHE A 139 42.92 -8.48 6.62
CA PHE A 139 42.08 -8.93 5.52
C PHE A 139 42.65 -8.42 4.19
N PRO A 140 42.78 -9.26 3.16
CA PRO A 140 43.17 -8.81 1.84
C PRO A 140 42.00 -8.04 1.19
N ASN A 141 42.31 -6.98 0.44
CA ASN A 141 41.36 -6.38 -0.47
C ASN A 141 41.24 -7.27 -1.72
N VAL A 142 40.07 -7.84 -1.95
CA VAL A 142 39.82 -8.74 -3.08
C VAL A 142 38.69 -8.16 -3.92
N SER A 143 38.96 -8.01 -5.21
CA SER A 143 37.98 -7.53 -6.18
C SER A 143 37.87 -8.52 -7.34
N THR A 144 36.68 -8.90 -7.67
CA THR A 144 36.30 -9.70 -8.85
C THR A 144 35.48 -8.85 -9.82
N LYS A 145 34.78 -9.46 -10.78
CA LYS A 145 34.00 -8.71 -11.77
C LYS A 145 32.83 -7.96 -11.14
N THR A 146 32.09 -8.57 -10.20
CA THR A 146 30.86 -7.99 -9.62
C THR A 146 30.91 -7.88 -8.09
N LEU A 147 31.98 -8.33 -7.44
CA LEU A 147 32.15 -8.27 -5.99
C LEU A 147 33.50 -7.67 -5.57
N GLU A 148 33.49 -6.92 -4.47
CA GLU A 148 34.68 -6.40 -3.81
C GLU A 148 34.54 -6.60 -2.29
N LEU A 149 35.60 -7.17 -1.66
CA LEU A 149 35.70 -7.38 -0.22
C LEU A 149 36.77 -6.50 0.38
N GLN A 150 36.44 -5.82 1.45
CA GLN A 150 37.34 -5.11 2.33
C GLN A 150 37.01 -5.43 3.78
N GLY A 151 38.03 -5.60 4.61
CA GLY A 151 37.87 -5.92 6.02
C GLY A 151 38.87 -5.22 6.92
N MET A 152 38.64 -5.32 8.23
CA MET A 152 39.52 -4.81 9.29
C MET A 152 39.42 -5.69 10.54
N VAL A 153 40.50 -5.82 11.25
CA VAL A 153 40.57 -6.40 12.61
C VAL A 153 40.72 -5.28 13.61
N VAL A 154 39.92 -5.29 14.66
CA VAL A 154 40.04 -4.33 15.78
C VAL A 154 41.13 -4.78 16.71
N THR A 155 42.24 -4.02 16.76
CA THR A 155 43.45 -4.41 17.52
C THR A 155 43.45 -3.93 18.97
N GLU A 156 42.75 -2.86 19.30
CA GLU A 156 42.71 -2.26 20.65
C GLU A 156 41.26 -1.85 21.02
N ASN A 157 41.00 -1.71 22.33
CA ASN A 157 39.73 -1.16 22.87
C ASN A 157 39.62 0.37 22.58
N ARG A 158 39.78 0.77 21.35
CA ARG A 158 39.66 2.17 20.90
C ARG A 158 38.42 2.34 20.03
N SER A 159 38.04 3.59 19.85
CA SER A 159 36.97 3.98 18.90
C SER A 159 37.23 3.37 17.52
N THR A 160 36.23 2.72 16.95
CA THR A 160 36.33 2.03 15.66
C THR A 160 36.40 3.05 14.54
N ASP A 161 37.55 3.11 13.83
CA ASP A 161 37.70 3.95 12.63
C ASP A 161 37.54 3.08 11.38
N TYR A 162 36.29 2.63 11.13
CA TYR A 162 36.00 1.82 9.96
C TYR A 162 35.36 2.72 8.88
N ASN A 163 36.20 3.04 7.89
CA ASN A 163 35.77 3.77 6.70
C ASN A 163 36.34 3.05 5.46
N LYS A 164 35.45 2.50 4.61
CA LYS A 164 35.81 1.72 3.44
C LYS A 164 35.14 2.23 2.19
N ASP A 165 35.94 2.50 1.16
CA ASP A 165 35.45 2.94 -0.15
C ASP A 165 35.51 1.81 -1.16
N PHE A 166 34.39 1.52 -1.79
CA PHE A 166 34.22 0.54 -2.86
C PHE A 166 34.08 1.28 -4.20
N ASN A 167 35.09 1.22 -5.05
CA ASN A 167 35.18 2.00 -6.30
C ASN A 167 35.43 1.14 -7.54
N LYS A 168 35.54 -0.18 -7.37
CA LYS A 168 35.95 -1.10 -8.44
C LYS A 168 34.87 -2.07 -8.89
N VAL A 169 33.61 -1.88 -8.47
CA VAL A 169 32.54 -2.83 -8.68
C VAL A 169 31.52 -2.26 -9.67
N GLY A 170 31.50 -2.77 -10.91
CA GLY A 170 30.47 -2.43 -11.89
C GLY A 170 30.33 -0.93 -12.22
N ASN A 171 31.43 -0.16 -12.18
CA ASN A 171 31.45 1.30 -12.38
C ASN A 171 30.59 2.10 -11.38
N LEU A 172 30.24 1.52 -10.25
CA LEU A 172 29.51 2.17 -9.17
C LEU A 172 30.39 2.28 -7.94
N SER A 173 30.11 3.28 -7.10
CA SER A 173 30.81 3.45 -5.83
C SER A 173 29.87 3.36 -4.64
N ALA A 174 30.41 2.87 -3.52
CA ALA A 174 29.78 2.93 -2.22
C ALA A 174 30.84 3.20 -1.15
N ASN A 175 30.44 3.90 -0.09
CA ASN A 175 31.27 4.10 1.10
C ASN A 175 30.54 3.50 2.30
N VAL A 176 31.28 2.84 3.19
CA VAL A 176 30.77 2.28 4.45
C VAL A 176 31.53 2.89 5.60
N LEU A 177 30.81 3.56 6.48
CA LEU A 177 31.35 4.24 7.66
C LEU A 177 30.66 3.73 8.93
N ILE A 178 31.43 3.23 9.88
CA ILE A 178 30.97 3.00 11.26
C ILE A 178 31.50 4.16 12.11
N GLU A 179 30.62 4.79 12.88
CA GLU A 179 30.99 5.98 13.67
C GLU A 179 32.06 5.65 14.72
N LYS A 180 32.96 6.60 14.91
CA LYS A 180 34.06 6.50 15.91
C LYS A 180 33.58 6.39 17.36
N SER A 181 32.33 6.71 17.62
CA SER A 181 31.71 6.55 18.94
C SER A 181 31.51 5.08 19.35
N VAL A 182 31.56 4.16 18.38
CA VAL A 182 31.36 2.72 18.60
C VAL A 182 32.66 2.07 19.08
N THR A 183 32.63 1.51 20.29
CA THR A 183 33.74 0.71 20.83
C THR A 183 33.43 -0.77 20.65
N LEU A 184 34.32 -1.50 19.97
CA LEU A 184 34.21 -2.93 19.75
C LEU A 184 35.28 -3.68 20.57
N PRO A 185 34.99 -4.92 20.99
CA PRO A 185 35.99 -5.77 21.66
C PRO A 185 37.23 -5.97 20.79
N PRO A 186 38.45 -6.10 21.41
CA PRO A 186 39.67 -6.44 20.65
C PRO A 186 39.50 -7.80 19.96
N ASN A 187 40.15 -7.96 18.81
CA ASN A 187 40.04 -9.12 17.92
C ASN A 187 38.67 -9.28 17.22
N SER A 188 37.74 -8.33 17.37
CA SER A 188 36.55 -8.29 16.52
C SER A 188 36.95 -8.04 15.07
N THR A 189 36.24 -8.68 14.15
CA THR A 189 36.46 -8.48 12.70
C THR A 189 35.25 -7.80 12.10
N ILE A 190 35.50 -6.81 11.24
CA ILE A 190 34.48 -6.16 10.41
C ILE A 190 34.85 -6.48 8.96
N VAL A 191 33.89 -7.06 8.24
CA VAL A 191 34.07 -7.37 6.82
C VAL A 191 32.91 -6.78 6.04
N SER A 192 33.21 -6.01 4.99
CA SER A 192 32.17 -5.49 4.08
C SER A 192 32.42 -6.03 2.67
N VAL A 193 31.34 -6.41 2.01
CA VAL A 193 31.30 -6.88 0.62
C VAL A 193 30.34 -6.03 -0.17
N ALA A 194 30.83 -5.43 -1.25
CA ALA A 194 29.99 -4.71 -2.21
C ALA A 194 29.72 -5.57 -3.44
N CYS A 195 28.47 -5.64 -3.89
CA CYS A 195 28.00 -6.46 -5.00
C CYS A 195 27.22 -5.62 -6.01
N SER A 196 27.54 -5.68 -7.30
CA SER A 196 26.83 -4.93 -8.34
C SER A 196 25.68 -5.70 -9.01
N ALA A 197 25.78 -7.02 -9.12
CA ALA A 197 24.84 -7.84 -9.89
C ALA A 197 23.74 -8.52 -9.04
N ILE A 198 24.01 -8.84 -7.78
CA ILE A 198 23.07 -9.58 -6.92
C ILE A 198 21.74 -8.83 -6.75
N GLY A 199 21.74 -7.50 -6.69
CA GLY A 199 20.53 -6.71 -6.58
C GLY A 199 19.54 -6.88 -7.74
N GLN A 200 20.00 -7.31 -8.91
CA GLN A 200 19.16 -7.49 -10.10
C GLN A 200 18.38 -8.80 -10.08
N ILE A 201 18.88 -9.83 -9.40
CA ILE A 201 18.26 -11.15 -9.31
C ILE A 201 17.31 -11.29 -8.11
N LEU A 202 17.40 -10.37 -7.13
CA LEU A 202 16.53 -10.39 -5.96
C LEU A 202 15.10 -9.95 -6.32
N PRO A 203 14.06 -10.60 -5.75
CA PRO A 203 12.67 -10.20 -5.95
C PRO A 203 12.42 -8.75 -5.56
N ARG A 204 11.66 -8.05 -6.37
CA ARG A 204 11.29 -6.64 -6.18
C ARG A 204 9.82 -6.40 -6.50
N ASN A 205 9.27 -5.27 -6.06
CA ASN A 205 7.95 -4.82 -6.51
C ASN A 205 8.04 -4.29 -7.96
N ASP A 206 6.92 -4.32 -8.68
CA ASP A 206 6.87 -4.03 -10.13
C ASP A 206 7.41 -2.65 -10.54
N ASN A 207 7.35 -1.65 -9.64
CA ASN A 207 7.77 -0.26 -9.93
C ASN A 207 9.05 0.16 -9.17
N GLU A 208 9.72 -0.77 -8.47
CA GLU A 208 10.92 -0.50 -7.68
C GLU A 208 12.13 -1.16 -8.31
N TYR A 209 13.25 -0.44 -8.34
CA TYR A 209 14.51 -0.88 -8.92
C TYR A 209 15.64 -0.70 -7.92
N VAL A 210 16.48 -1.72 -7.76
CA VAL A 210 17.76 -1.57 -7.07
C VAL A 210 18.66 -0.67 -7.90
N ASN A 211 19.02 0.49 -7.38
CA ASN A 211 19.70 1.56 -8.13
C ASN A 211 21.10 1.85 -7.61
N SER A 212 21.71 0.91 -6.95
CA SER A 212 23.10 1.00 -6.44
C SER A 212 23.70 -0.38 -6.23
N LEU A 213 24.91 -0.40 -5.69
CA LEU A 213 25.50 -1.62 -5.14
C LEU A 213 24.65 -2.18 -3.99
N VAL A 214 24.68 -3.50 -3.81
CA VAL A 214 24.24 -4.17 -2.56
C VAL A 214 25.47 -4.29 -1.67
N VAL A 215 25.43 -3.74 -0.48
CA VAL A 215 26.51 -3.79 0.50
C VAL A 215 26.12 -4.67 1.68
N ILE A 216 26.95 -5.64 1.97
CA ILE A 216 26.84 -6.56 3.09
C ILE A 216 27.94 -6.20 4.08
N THR A 217 27.60 -5.99 5.35
CA THR A 217 28.60 -5.78 6.40
C THR A 217 28.38 -6.74 7.55
N THR A 218 29.39 -7.51 7.89
CA THR A 218 29.36 -8.50 8.98
C THR A 218 30.31 -8.10 10.11
N LEU A 219 29.94 -8.43 11.33
CA LEU A 219 30.68 -8.19 12.56
C LEU A 219 30.77 -9.49 13.36
N SER A 220 31.98 -9.91 13.74
CA SER A 220 32.21 -11.17 14.47
C SER A 220 31.90 -11.11 15.98
N SER A 221 31.61 -9.93 16.53
CA SER A 221 31.27 -9.72 17.93
C SER A 221 29.80 -9.32 18.09
N GLU A 222 29.28 -9.40 19.33
CA GLU A 222 27.95 -8.85 19.64
C GLU A 222 27.92 -7.34 19.36
N ARG A 223 26.78 -6.88 18.83
CA ARG A 223 26.57 -5.46 18.51
C ARG A 223 26.43 -4.63 19.77
N PRO A 224 27.15 -3.52 19.92
CA PRO A 224 26.96 -2.57 21.02
C PRO A 224 25.56 -1.95 20.99
N GLN A 225 25.07 -1.50 22.15
CA GLN A 225 23.91 -0.63 22.21
C GLN A 225 24.19 0.69 21.49
N ASN A 226 23.23 1.20 20.71
CA ASN A 226 23.37 2.41 19.87
C ASN A 226 24.38 2.28 18.71
N PHE A 227 24.42 1.13 18.07
CA PHE A 227 25.22 0.92 16.87
C PHE A 227 24.51 1.53 15.65
N TYR A 228 25.23 2.40 14.92
CA TYR A 228 24.78 2.94 13.63
C TYR A 228 25.84 2.72 12.56
N ILE A 229 25.37 2.31 11.38
CA ILE A 229 26.20 2.20 10.17
C ILE A 229 25.71 3.22 9.15
N ASN A 230 26.64 4.04 8.65
CA ASN A 230 26.36 5.02 7.62
C ASN A 230 26.94 4.52 6.29
N MET A 231 26.10 4.43 5.26
CA MET A 231 26.49 3.99 3.93
C MET A 231 26.11 5.05 2.91
N THR A 232 27.04 5.39 2.03
CA THR A 232 26.77 6.31 0.93
C THR A 232 26.86 5.54 -0.38
N PHE A 233 25.78 5.56 -1.15
CA PHE A 233 25.64 4.84 -2.41
C PHE A 233 25.56 5.81 -3.58
N GLN A 234 26.29 5.55 -4.64
CA GLN A 234 26.15 6.22 -5.92
C GLN A 234 24.91 5.68 -6.65
N LYS A 235 24.12 6.57 -7.24
CA LYS A 235 22.95 6.19 -8.08
C LYS A 235 23.44 5.67 -9.43
N ALA A 236 23.00 4.47 -9.82
CA ALA A 236 23.30 3.89 -11.14
C ALA A 236 22.53 4.61 -12.26
N ASN A 237 21.25 4.94 -12.02
CA ASN A 237 20.39 5.64 -12.97
C ASN A 237 19.81 6.89 -12.32
N MET A 238 20.20 8.06 -12.83
CA MET A 238 19.74 9.37 -12.34
C MET A 238 18.31 9.73 -12.74
N SER A 239 17.73 9.02 -13.70
CA SER A 239 16.33 9.24 -14.10
C SER A 239 15.33 8.65 -13.09
N LEU A 240 15.77 7.71 -12.26
CA LEU A 240 14.95 7.17 -11.18
C LEU A 240 14.88 8.16 -10.03
N LYS A 241 13.76 8.14 -9.32
CA LYS A 241 13.38 9.10 -8.29
C LYS A 241 13.06 8.40 -6.97
N SER A 242 12.90 9.19 -5.91
CA SER A 242 12.51 8.69 -4.58
C SER A 242 13.42 7.62 -4.01
N PRO A 243 14.68 7.94 -3.77
CA PRO A 243 15.60 6.99 -3.17
C PRO A 243 15.14 6.60 -1.76
N GLN A 244 15.04 5.31 -1.53
CA GLN A 244 14.79 4.71 -0.22
C GLN A 244 15.93 3.78 0.15
N CYS A 245 16.53 3.99 1.30
CA CYS A 245 17.46 3.04 1.89
C CYS A 245 16.70 1.80 2.34
N VAL A 246 17.16 0.65 1.92
CA VAL A 246 16.52 -0.63 2.18
C VAL A 246 17.53 -1.67 2.58
N PHE A 247 17.06 -2.67 3.31
CA PHE A 247 17.82 -3.87 3.64
C PHE A 247 17.05 -5.12 3.22
N TRP A 248 17.77 -6.21 3.04
CA TRP A 248 17.16 -7.50 2.73
C TRP A 248 16.74 -8.22 3.99
N ASN A 249 15.44 -8.36 4.21
CA ASN A 249 14.85 -9.07 5.34
C ASN A 249 14.63 -10.55 4.98
N PHE A 250 15.55 -11.42 5.41
CA PHE A 250 15.50 -12.86 5.12
C PHE A 250 14.29 -13.59 5.74
N SER A 251 13.76 -13.11 6.87
CA SER A 251 12.68 -13.77 7.62
C SER A 251 11.30 -13.59 7.01
N PHE A 252 11.18 -12.84 5.92
CA PHE A 252 9.90 -12.53 5.32
C PHE A 252 9.40 -13.70 4.42
N ASN A 253 8.08 -13.98 4.47
CA ASN A 253 7.40 -14.98 3.61
C ASN A 253 8.03 -16.40 3.62
N GLY A 254 8.41 -16.94 4.77
CA GLY A 254 8.95 -18.30 4.84
C GLY A 254 10.32 -18.44 4.15
N ASN A 255 11.23 -17.50 4.42
CA ASN A 255 12.60 -17.41 3.90
C ASN A 255 12.74 -17.00 2.42
N ARG A 256 11.68 -16.48 1.80
CA ARG A 256 11.80 -15.91 0.44
C ARG A 256 12.56 -14.59 0.42
N GLY A 257 12.55 -13.86 1.55
CA GLY A 257 13.14 -12.54 1.68
C GLY A 257 12.33 -11.44 0.99
N LYS A 258 12.58 -10.19 1.41
CA LYS A 258 12.00 -8.97 0.83
C LYS A 258 12.87 -7.77 1.18
N TRP A 259 12.88 -6.76 0.31
CA TRP A 259 13.39 -5.44 0.66
C TRP A 259 12.49 -4.76 1.69
N ASP A 260 13.09 -4.26 2.77
CA ASP A 260 12.42 -3.56 3.88
C ASP A 260 13.17 -2.25 4.16
N ASN A 261 12.46 -1.20 4.55
CA ASN A 261 13.03 0.12 4.85
C ASN A 261 12.98 0.47 6.35
N TYR A 262 12.66 -0.49 7.18
CA TYR A 262 12.55 -0.29 8.62
C TYR A 262 13.90 0.05 9.24
N SER A 263 13.92 1.05 10.17
CA SER A 263 15.13 1.48 10.89
C SER A 263 16.27 2.04 10.02
N CYS A 264 16.00 2.42 8.77
CA CYS A 264 16.95 3.13 7.91
C CYS A 264 16.47 4.54 7.60
N ILE A 265 17.34 5.54 7.75
CA ILE A 265 17.08 6.92 7.37
C ILE A 265 17.79 7.21 6.05
N SER A 266 17.05 7.73 5.08
CA SER A 266 17.55 8.06 3.74
C SER A 266 17.79 9.57 3.63
N THR A 267 18.98 9.98 3.20
CA THR A 267 19.31 11.37 2.87
C THR A 267 19.79 11.43 1.42
N ASP A 268 18.98 12.07 0.56
CA ASP A 268 19.32 12.26 -0.85
C ASP A 268 20.20 13.48 -1.05
N LYS A 269 21.33 13.30 -1.71
CA LYS A 269 22.24 14.34 -2.20
C LYS A 269 22.41 14.15 -3.71
N GLU A 270 22.73 15.21 -4.45
CA GLU A 270 22.97 15.14 -5.88
C GLU A 270 23.95 13.99 -6.23
N GLY A 271 23.44 12.97 -6.94
CA GLY A 271 24.19 11.81 -7.40
C GLY A 271 24.36 10.67 -6.38
N ASN A 272 24.26 10.93 -5.08
CA ASN A 272 24.49 9.96 -4.02
C ASN A 272 23.34 9.92 -3.02
N VAL A 273 23.15 8.76 -2.36
CA VAL A 273 22.18 8.58 -1.27
C VAL A 273 22.92 8.08 -0.05
N THR A 274 22.78 8.78 1.07
CA THR A 274 23.33 8.35 2.36
C THR A 274 22.27 7.65 3.19
N CYS A 275 22.55 6.43 3.61
CA CYS A 275 21.74 5.58 4.46
C CYS A 275 22.34 5.49 5.86
N SER A 276 21.55 5.78 6.90
CA SER A 276 21.92 5.56 8.29
C SER A 276 21.01 4.50 8.89
N CYS A 277 21.54 3.35 9.28
CA CYS A 277 20.79 2.19 9.77
C CYS A 277 21.35 1.73 11.13
N ASP A 278 20.46 1.14 11.97
CA ASP A 278 20.80 0.70 13.33
C ASP A 278 21.11 -0.81 13.43
N HIS A 279 21.26 -1.49 12.29
CA HIS A 279 21.48 -2.93 12.21
C HIS A 279 22.44 -3.28 11.07
N LEU A 280 22.90 -4.54 11.05
CA LEU A 280 23.75 -5.08 9.99
C LEU A 280 22.97 -6.15 9.23
N THR A 281 22.86 -5.96 7.93
CA THR A 281 22.18 -6.83 6.96
C THR A 281 22.67 -6.42 5.57
N PRO A 282 22.31 -7.10 4.49
CA PRO A 282 22.55 -6.59 3.14
C PRO A 282 21.71 -5.34 2.84
N PHE A 283 22.37 -4.22 2.51
CA PHE A 283 21.76 -2.91 2.24
C PHE A 283 21.86 -2.50 0.78
N SER A 284 20.89 -1.72 0.32
CA SER A 284 20.91 -1.04 -0.98
C SER A 284 19.97 0.16 -0.99
N ILE A 285 19.83 0.80 -2.16
CA ILE A 285 18.78 1.79 -2.40
C ILE A 285 17.78 1.28 -3.44
N LEU A 286 16.50 1.39 -3.12
CA LEU A 286 15.42 1.24 -4.08
C LEU A 286 15.00 2.60 -4.60
N MET A 287 14.74 2.69 -5.89
CA MET A 287 14.23 3.88 -6.56
C MET A 287 13.12 3.51 -7.54
N SER A 288 12.19 4.45 -7.81
CA SER A 288 11.09 4.24 -8.72
C SER A 288 11.15 5.19 -9.93
N LEU A 289 10.47 4.82 -11.02
CA LEU A 289 10.33 5.68 -12.21
C LEU A 289 9.40 6.87 -11.96
N GLU A 290 8.53 6.78 -10.96
CA GLU A 290 7.49 7.76 -10.67
C GLU A 290 7.92 8.76 -9.59
N ASN A 291 7.53 10.01 -9.76
CA ASN A 291 7.78 11.07 -8.79
C ASN A 291 6.78 10.97 -7.63
N PRO A 292 7.20 10.90 -6.36
CA PRO A 292 6.27 11.05 -5.25
C PRO A 292 5.74 12.50 -5.11
N SER A 293 6.19 13.44 -5.95
CA SER A 293 5.64 14.79 -5.99
C SER A 293 4.21 14.85 -6.51
N SER A 294 3.80 13.92 -7.40
CA SER A 294 2.39 13.75 -7.78
C SER A 294 1.55 13.27 -6.60
N ASN A 295 2.15 12.51 -5.70
CA ASN A 295 1.54 12.00 -4.49
C ASN A 295 1.21 13.11 -3.49
N ALA A 296 1.99 14.19 -3.44
CA ALA A 296 1.74 15.33 -2.57
C ALA A 296 0.45 16.07 -2.97
N ALA A 297 0.26 16.32 -4.26
CA ALA A 297 -0.94 17.02 -4.75
C ALA A 297 -2.22 16.21 -4.47
N SER A 298 -2.19 14.91 -4.72
CA SER A 298 -3.30 13.99 -4.45
C SER A 298 -3.63 13.92 -2.95
N ALA A 299 -2.63 13.89 -2.07
CA ALA A 299 -2.83 13.92 -0.63
C ALA A 299 -3.46 15.24 -0.16
N TYR A 300 -3.00 16.40 -0.66
CA TYR A 300 -3.61 17.70 -0.35
C TYR A 300 -5.06 17.78 -0.82
N ILE A 301 -5.36 17.30 -2.02
CA ILE A 301 -6.74 17.23 -2.54
C ILE A 301 -7.60 16.37 -1.63
N THR A 302 -7.11 15.21 -1.21
CA THR A 302 -7.85 14.29 -0.35
C THR A 302 -8.12 14.88 1.03
N TYR A 303 -7.11 15.43 1.71
CA TYR A 303 -7.30 16.01 3.05
C TYR A 303 -8.20 17.25 3.03
N SER A 304 -7.98 18.16 2.08
CA SER A 304 -8.82 19.36 1.95
C SER A 304 -10.25 19.01 1.57
N GLY A 305 -10.42 18.09 0.63
CA GLY A 305 -11.74 17.62 0.20
C GLY A 305 -12.48 16.88 1.32
N LEU A 306 -11.79 16.03 2.08
CA LEU A 306 -12.37 15.32 3.23
C LEU A 306 -12.81 16.28 4.35
N ALA A 307 -12.02 17.32 4.63
CA ALA A 307 -12.41 18.36 5.57
C ALA A 307 -13.69 19.09 5.10
N ILE A 308 -13.77 19.42 3.81
CA ILE A 308 -14.96 20.02 3.19
C ILE A 308 -16.15 19.07 3.29
N SER A 309 -15.96 17.77 3.02
CA SER A 309 -16.99 16.74 3.13
C SER A 309 -17.58 16.69 4.54
N ILE A 310 -16.72 16.52 5.55
CA ILE A 310 -17.13 16.43 6.96
C ILE A 310 -17.93 17.68 7.38
N VAL A 311 -17.42 18.88 7.11
CA VAL A 311 -18.13 20.14 7.43
C VAL A 311 -19.47 20.18 6.71
N SER A 312 -19.53 19.81 5.43
CA SER A 312 -20.75 19.80 4.63
C SER A 312 -21.78 18.81 5.16
N LEU A 313 -21.35 17.60 5.55
CA LEU A 313 -22.23 16.57 6.13
C LEU A 313 -22.78 17.01 7.49
N VAL A 314 -21.97 17.61 8.36
CA VAL A 314 -22.40 18.17 9.64
C VAL A 314 -23.44 19.27 9.41
N VAL A 315 -23.17 20.22 8.50
CA VAL A 315 -24.11 21.27 8.12
C VAL A 315 -25.41 20.69 7.57
N CYS A 316 -25.34 19.68 6.71
CA CYS A 316 -26.50 18.94 6.19
C CYS A 316 -27.38 18.37 7.32
N ILE A 317 -26.77 17.65 8.28
CA ILE A 317 -27.46 17.05 9.42
C ILE A 317 -28.11 18.14 10.29
N ILE A 318 -27.41 19.24 10.54
CA ILE A 318 -27.96 20.38 11.31
C ILE A 318 -29.17 20.98 10.59
N ILE A 319 -29.06 21.27 9.29
CA ILE A 319 -30.19 21.86 8.51
C ILE A 319 -31.37 20.92 8.51
N GLU A 320 -31.21 19.64 8.19
CA GLU A 320 -32.25 18.62 8.19
C GLU A 320 -32.94 18.53 9.56
N SER A 321 -32.20 18.56 10.65
CA SER A 321 -32.73 18.54 12.01
C SER A 321 -33.54 19.80 12.35
N LEU A 322 -33.06 20.99 11.95
CA LEU A 322 -33.70 22.27 12.23
C LEU A 322 -35.03 22.46 11.49
N VAL A 323 -35.10 21.95 10.25
CA VAL A 323 -36.30 22.13 9.41
C VAL A 323 -37.28 20.93 9.49
N TRP A 324 -36.94 19.87 10.25
CA TRP A 324 -37.64 18.60 10.32
C TRP A 324 -39.17 18.73 10.40
N LYS A 325 -39.68 19.50 11.38
CA LYS A 325 -41.11 19.69 11.59
C LYS A 325 -41.83 20.34 10.39
N ASN A 326 -41.13 21.18 9.63
CA ASN A 326 -41.71 21.96 8.55
C ASN A 326 -41.75 21.19 7.21
N VAL A 327 -40.86 20.22 7.03
CA VAL A 327 -40.67 19.52 5.75
C VAL A 327 -41.23 18.09 5.75
N THR A 328 -41.54 17.51 6.92
CA THR A 328 -41.97 16.11 7.07
C THR A 328 -43.51 15.91 7.08
N ASN A 329 -44.28 16.86 6.54
CA ASN A 329 -45.74 16.81 6.55
C ASN A 329 -46.36 15.66 5.73
N ASN A 330 -45.70 15.23 4.63
CA ASN A 330 -46.11 14.13 3.78
C ASN A 330 -45.24 12.89 3.97
N THR A 331 -45.83 11.68 3.80
CA THR A 331 -45.07 10.41 3.94
C THR A 331 -43.88 10.34 3.00
N THR A 332 -44.00 10.76 1.75
CA THR A 332 -42.91 10.75 0.76
C THR A 332 -41.80 11.73 1.15
N SER A 333 -42.17 12.94 1.60
CA SER A 333 -41.22 13.93 2.09
C SER A 333 -40.49 13.42 3.34
N TYR A 334 -41.25 12.87 4.31
CA TYR A 334 -40.68 12.25 5.52
C TYR A 334 -39.64 11.18 5.21
N MET A 335 -39.95 10.22 4.32
CA MET A 335 -39.03 9.15 3.96
C MET A 335 -37.79 9.67 3.25
N ARG A 336 -37.91 10.69 2.38
CA ARG A 336 -36.77 11.34 1.73
C ARG A 336 -35.79 11.93 2.75
N HIS A 337 -36.30 12.71 3.71
CA HIS A 337 -35.47 13.37 4.72
C HIS A 337 -34.82 12.34 5.66
N ILE A 338 -35.50 11.24 5.99
CA ILE A 338 -34.89 10.10 6.69
C ILE A 338 -33.73 9.55 5.88
N CYS A 339 -33.89 9.29 4.58
CA CYS A 339 -32.83 8.74 3.75
C CYS A 339 -31.64 9.70 3.69
N ILE A 340 -31.84 11.00 3.43
CA ILE A 340 -30.76 12.00 3.38
C ILE A 340 -30.01 12.08 4.71
N LEU A 341 -30.73 12.09 5.83
CA LEU A 341 -30.13 12.14 7.16
C LEU A 341 -29.26 10.91 7.43
N ASN A 342 -29.76 9.70 7.08
CA ASN A 342 -28.98 8.46 7.28
C ASN A 342 -27.81 8.33 6.30
N ILE A 343 -27.94 8.79 5.05
CA ILE A 343 -26.83 8.89 4.10
C ILE A 343 -25.74 9.78 4.68
N SER A 344 -26.10 11.01 5.10
CA SER A 344 -25.16 11.98 5.65
C SER A 344 -24.49 11.48 6.92
N THR A 345 -25.22 10.82 7.82
CA THR A 345 -24.66 10.24 9.06
C THR A 345 -23.72 9.08 8.76
N SER A 346 -24.11 8.18 7.84
CA SER A 346 -23.28 7.03 7.47
C SER A 346 -21.96 7.48 6.84
N LEU A 347 -22.00 8.43 5.91
CA LEU A 347 -20.79 8.96 5.28
C LEU A 347 -19.92 9.76 6.27
N LEU A 348 -20.53 10.53 7.17
CA LEU A 348 -19.78 11.25 8.21
C LEU A 348 -18.99 10.27 9.10
N VAL A 349 -19.62 9.17 9.52
CA VAL A 349 -18.94 8.15 10.32
C VAL A 349 -17.84 7.44 9.50
N ALA A 350 -18.09 7.14 8.23
CA ALA A 350 -17.11 6.56 7.34
C ALA A 350 -15.90 7.48 7.15
N ASP A 351 -16.12 8.78 6.91
CA ASP A 351 -15.06 9.79 6.74
C ASP A 351 -14.20 9.95 8.03
N ILE A 352 -14.83 9.89 9.21
CA ILE A 352 -14.13 9.92 10.51
C ILE A 352 -13.25 8.68 10.66
N TRP A 353 -13.78 7.48 10.41
CA TRP A 353 -12.99 6.24 10.47
C TRP A 353 -11.86 6.21 9.45
N PHE A 354 -12.07 6.82 8.29
CA PHE A 354 -11.02 6.97 7.28
C PHE A 354 -9.85 7.82 7.78
N ILE A 355 -10.12 8.92 8.51
CA ILE A 355 -9.06 9.69 9.18
C ILE A 355 -8.34 8.84 10.22
N VAL A 356 -9.08 8.07 11.02
CA VAL A 356 -8.51 7.17 12.02
C VAL A 356 -7.56 6.16 11.37
N THR A 357 -7.93 5.55 10.24
CA THR A 357 -7.04 4.61 9.53
C THR A 357 -5.80 5.30 8.98
N ALA A 358 -5.91 6.53 8.51
CA ALA A 358 -4.76 7.30 8.03
C ALA A 358 -3.74 7.54 9.16
N VAL A 359 -4.20 7.93 10.35
CA VAL A 359 -3.34 8.15 11.53
C VAL A 359 -2.70 6.86 12.03
N ILE A 360 -3.46 5.74 12.06
CA ILE A 360 -2.94 4.45 12.52
C ILE A 360 -1.90 3.88 11.55
N SER A 361 -2.11 4.06 10.26
CA SER A 361 -1.19 3.63 9.21
C SER A 361 0.19 4.28 9.34
N GLU A 362 0.28 5.50 9.90
CA GLU A 362 1.57 6.17 10.19
C GLU A 362 2.33 5.55 11.36
N GLN A 363 1.62 5.01 12.35
CA GLN A 363 2.20 4.50 13.58
C GLN A 363 2.40 2.97 13.54
N LYS A 364 3.36 2.48 12.72
CA LYS A 364 3.75 1.06 12.67
C LYS A 364 2.55 0.09 12.62
N LEU A 365 2.08 -0.20 11.41
CA LEU A 365 0.94 -1.06 11.10
C LEU A 365 0.99 -2.42 11.84
N GLN A 366 2.19 -2.95 12.04
CA GLN A 366 2.39 -4.26 12.67
C GLN A 366 2.04 -4.27 14.16
N LYS A 367 2.21 -3.15 14.88
CA LYS A 367 1.87 -3.00 16.30
C LYS A 367 0.36 -2.77 16.52
N ASN A 368 -0.37 -2.24 15.51
CA ASN A 368 -1.76 -1.82 15.63
C ASN A 368 -2.71 -2.60 14.69
N ARG A 369 -2.34 -3.84 14.30
CA ARG A 369 -3.11 -4.65 13.33
C ARG A 369 -4.56 -4.86 13.73
N GLU A 370 -4.84 -5.08 15.01
CA GLU A 370 -6.22 -5.30 15.50
C GLU A 370 -7.08 -4.05 15.35
N ILE A 371 -6.53 -2.87 15.66
CA ILE A 371 -7.23 -1.59 15.48
C ILE A 371 -7.48 -1.32 13.99
N CYS A 372 -6.53 -1.67 13.13
CA CYS A 372 -6.66 -1.58 11.68
C CYS A 372 -7.81 -2.48 11.15
N ILE A 373 -7.97 -3.71 11.67
CA ILE A 373 -9.08 -4.61 11.33
C ILE A 373 -10.42 -3.98 11.72
N VAL A 374 -10.53 -3.46 12.93
CA VAL A 374 -11.75 -2.81 13.44
C VAL A 374 -12.09 -1.57 12.61
N ALA A 375 -11.12 -0.73 12.33
CA ALA A 375 -11.31 0.49 11.53
C ALA A 375 -11.76 0.15 10.09
N THR A 376 -11.12 -0.83 9.45
CA THR A 376 -11.52 -1.32 8.12
C THR A 376 -12.94 -1.85 8.11
N PHE A 377 -13.36 -2.59 9.15
CA PHE A 377 -14.73 -3.08 9.28
C PHE A 377 -15.74 -1.94 9.31
N PHE A 378 -15.50 -0.90 10.12
CA PHE A 378 -16.42 0.24 10.21
C PHE A 378 -16.44 1.07 8.94
N ILE A 379 -15.31 1.31 8.29
CA ILE A 379 -15.27 2.00 6.99
C ILE A 379 -16.07 1.23 5.96
N HIS A 380 -15.83 -0.07 5.81
CA HIS A 380 -16.54 -0.95 4.90
C HIS A 380 -18.06 -0.90 5.15
N LEU A 381 -18.47 -1.08 6.42
CA LEU A 381 -19.86 -1.05 6.83
C LEU A 381 -20.53 0.29 6.48
N PHE A 382 -19.95 1.41 6.89
CA PHE A 382 -20.62 2.71 6.79
C PHE A 382 -20.63 3.28 5.37
N TYR A 383 -19.62 3.02 4.53
CA TYR A 383 -19.72 3.33 3.10
C TYR A 383 -20.81 2.50 2.42
N LEU A 384 -20.92 1.22 2.72
CA LEU A 384 -22.04 0.41 2.22
C LEU A 384 -23.40 0.93 2.73
N CYS A 385 -23.51 1.31 4.01
CA CYS A 385 -24.72 1.90 4.54
C CYS A 385 -25.15 3.14 3.74
N GLY A 386 -24.23 4.05 3.43
CA GLY A 386 -24.50 5.23 2.60
C GLY A 386 -25.08 4.84 1.23
N LEU A 387 -24.48 3.86 0.56
CA LEU A 387 -24.94 3.34 -0.73
C LEU A 387 -26.32 2.68 -0.65
N PHE A 388 -26.57 1.83 0.33
CA PHE A 388 -27.85 1.16 0.52
C PHE A 388 -28.97 2.14 0.92
N TRP A 389 -28.67 3.21 1.65
CA TRP A 389 -29.61 4.29 1.91
C TRP A 389 -29.96 5.09 0.63
N MET A 390 -29.00 5.26 -0.29
CA MET A 390 -29.28 5.82 -1.61
C MET A 390 -30.18 4.90 -2.45
N LEU A 391 -29.94 3.59 -2.40
CA LEU A 391 -30.84 2.61 -3.02
C LEU A 391 -32.23 2.67 -2.40
N SER A 392 -32.33 2.76 -1.08
CA SER A 392 -33.64 2.90 -0.38
C SER A 392 -34.37 4.14 -0.84
N LEU A 393 -33.69 5.27 -1.03
CA LEU A 393 -34.27 6.50 -1.56
C LEU A 393 -34.84 6.30 -2.99
N GLY A 394 -34.03 5.64 -3.85
CA GLY A 394 -34.43 5.30 -5.22
C GLY A 394 -35.67 4.39 -5.26
N LEU A 395 -35.66 3.32 -4.47
CA LEU A 395 -36.79 2.36 -4.40
C LEU A 395 -38.08 2.98 -3.88
N ILE A 396 -37.99 3.86 -2.87
CA ILE A 396 -39.18 4.59 -2.37
C ILE A 396 -39.75 5.47 -3.48
N LEU A 397 -38.90 6.15 -4.23
CA LEU A 397 -39.35 6.98 -5.36
C LEU A 397 -39.98 6.13 -6.47
N PHE A 398 -39.32 5.03 -6.85
CA PHE A 398 -39.83 4.09 -7.84
C PHE A 398 -41.18 3.51 -7.43
N TYR A 399 -41.32 3.04 -6.19
CA TYR A 399 -42.55 2.50 -5.65
C TYR A 399 -43.71 3.51 -5.74
N ARG A 400 -43.45 4.76 -5.34
CA ARG A 400 -44.47 5.84 -5.37
C ARG A 400 -44.87 6.24 -6.79
N LEU A 401 -44.00 6.13 -7.78
CA LEU A 401 -44.27 6.46 -9.17
C LEU A 401 -44.94 5.33 -9.95
N VAL A 402 -44.61 4.08 -9.62
CA VAL A 402 -45.14 2.91 -10.36
C VAL A 402 -46.43 2.39 -9.74
N PHE A 403 -46.52 2.34 -8.41
CA PHE A 403 -47.66 1.77 -7.68
C PHE A 403 -48.53 2.86 -7.05
N ILE A 404 -49.21 3.67 -7.90
CA ILE A 404 -50.00 4.85 -7.53
C ILE A 404 -51.15 4.53 -6.54
N PHE A 405 -51.65 3.29 -6.51
CA PHE A 405 -52.83 2.90 -5.74
C PHE A 405 -52.54 2.13 -4.44
N HIS A 406 -51.30 1.85 -4.11
CA HIS A 406 -50.97 1.06 -2.90
C HIS A 406 -50.50 1.95 -1.76
N ASN A 407 -51.37 2.13 -0.76
CA ASN A 407 -51.06 2.99 0.39
C ASN A 407 -50.42 2.17 1.52
N THR A 408 -49.13 1.87 1.37
CA THR A 408 -48.37 1.19 2.42
C THR A 408 -48.18 2.12 3.63
N SER A 409 -48.33 1.60 4.85
CA SER A 409 -48.15 2.39 6.07
C SER A 409 -46.76 2.98 6.20
N LYS A 410 -46.63 4.17 6.80
CA LYS A 410 -45.36 4.85 7.07
C LYS A 410 -44.37 3.95 7.84
N THR A 411 -44.91 3.17 8.78
CA THR A 411 -44.11 2.26 9.64
C THR A 411 -43.47 1.16 8.83
N ILE A 412 -44.20 0.50 7.91
CA ILE A 412 -43.67 -0.56 7.06
C ILE A 412 -42.56 -0.02 6.15
N GLN A 413 -42.79 1.13 5.50
CA GLN A 413 -41.77 1.76 4.64
C GLN A 413 -40.53 2.12 5.41
N LYS A 414 -40.68 2.64 6.66
CA LYS A 414 -39.54 2.93 7.54
C LYS A 414 -38.76 1.66 7.90
N VAL A 415 -39.45 0.61 8.35
CA VAL A 415 -38.80 -0.66 8.73
C VAL A 415 -38.04 -1.26 7.54
N LEU A 416 -38.67 -1.33 6.36
CA LEU A 416 -38.01 -1.84 5.15
C LEU A 416 -36.76 -1.01 4.77
N ALA A 417 -36.86 0.32 4.85
CA ALA A 417 -35.73 1.20 4.57
C ALA A 417 -34.56 0.99 5.57
N PHE A 418 -34.86 0.81 6.87
CA PHE A 418 -33.83 0.54 7.89
C PHE A 418 -33.24 -0.87 7.74
N CYS A 419 -34.05 -1.88 7.44
CA CYS A 419 -33.54 -3.24 7.16
C CYS A 419 -32.61 -3.25 5.92
N LEU A 420 -33.02 -2.54 4.87
CA LEU A 420 -32.18 -2.43 3.66
C LEU A 420 -30.93 -1.57 3.91
N GLY A 421 -31.08 -0.39 4.53
CA GLY A 421 -30.02 0.60 4.68
C GLY A 421 -28.93 0.22 5.69
N TYR A 422 -29.25 -0.54 6.73
CA TYR A 422 -28.29 -0.99 7.74
C TYR A 422 -28.17 -2.51 7.82
N GLY A 423 -29.27 -3.25 7.69
CA GLY A 423 -29.27 -4.71 7.82
C GLY A 423 -28.47 -5.40 6.73
N CYS A 424 -28.71 -5.08 5.46
CA CYS A 424 -27.95 -5.67 4.35
C CYS A 424 -26.45 -5.36 4.42
N PRO A 425 -26.01 -4.09 4.58
CA PRO A 425 -24.59 -3.77 4.75
C PRO A 425 -23.93 -4.52 5.90
N PHE A 426 -24.62 -4.63 7.04
CA PHE A 426 -24.11 -5.35 8.19
C PHE A 426 -23.85 -6.83 7.87
N VAL A 427 -24.79 -7.48 7.18
CA VAL A 427 -24.64 -8.88 6.74
C VAL A 427 -23.44 -9.02 5.80
N PHE A 428 -23.28 -8.13 4.80
CA PHE A 428 -22.13 -8.14 3.91
C PHE A 428 -20.80 -7.97 4.67
N ALA A 429 -20.72 -6.99 5.58
CA ALA A 429 -19.51 -6.72 6.36
C ALA A 429 -19.16 -7.90 7.29
N VAL A 430 -20.16 -8.49 7.98
CA VAL A 430 -19.96 -9.63 8.88
C VAL A 430 -19.54 -10.89 8.12
N ILE A 431 -20.17 -11.19 6.99
CA ILE A 431 -19.76 -12.35 6.16
C ILE A 431 -18.33 -12.15 5.66
N THR A 432 -17.99 -10.95 5.19
CA THR A 432 -16.64 -10.67 4.68
C THR A 432 -15.59 -10.90 5.75
N ILE A 433 -15.76 -10.35 6.95
CA ILE A 433 -14.79 -10.53 8.03
C ILE A 433 -14.76 -11.99 8.51
N ALA A 434 -15.91 -12.66 8.66
CA ALA A 434 -15.99 -14.05 9.11
C ALA A 434 -15.26 -15.03 8.17
N VAL A 435 -15.31 -14.79 6.87
CA VAL A 435 -14.66 -15.65 5.87
C VAL A 435 -13.16 -15.35 5.74
N THR A 436 -12.75 -14.08 5.79
CA THR A 436 -11.37 -13.70 5.45
C THR A 436 -10.44 -13.51 6.66
N LEU A 437 -10.99 -13.21 7.85
CA LEU A 437 -10.19 -13.01 9.07
C LEU A 437 -9.46 -14.28 9.55
N PRO A 438 -10.07 -15.48 9.54
CA PRO A 438 -9.38 -16.70 9.98
C PRO A 438 -8.15 -17.02 9.13
N GLN A 439 -8.16 -16.66 7.85
CA GLN A 439 -7.05 -16.82 6.90
C GLN A 439 -6.00 -15.71 7.01
N LYS A 440 -6.16 -14.75 7.95
CA LYS A 440 -5.33 -13.55 8.12
C LYS A 440 -5.25 -12.64 6.86
N ASN A 441 -6.22 -12.74 5.96
CA ASN A 441 -6.27 -12.08 4.64
C ASN A 441 -7.38 -11.02 4.54
N TYR A 442 -7.96 -10.56 5.66
CA TYR A 442 -9.03 -9.56 5.66
C TYR A 442 -8.54 -8.18 5.22
N ILE A 443 -7.43 -7.72 5.80
CA ILE A 443 -6.82 -6.42 5.50
C ILE A 443 -5.57 -6.58 4.64
N ASN A 444 -5.26 -5.55 3.87
CA ASN A 444 -4.00 -5.48 3.13
C ASN A 444 -2.81 -5.38 4.11
N LYS A 445 -1.64 -5.83 3.68
CA LYS A 445 -0.40 -5.81 4.48
C LYS A 445 0.15 -4.39 4.68
N ASP A 446 -0.09 -3.51 3.71
CA ASP A 446 0.51 -2.18 3.65
C ASP A 446 -0.42 -1.04 4.09
N VAL A 447 -1.75 -1.26 4.11
CA VAL A 447 -2.76 -0.24 4.43
C VAL A 447 -3.96 -0.84 5.17
N CYS A 448 -4.59 -0.02 6.02
CA CYS A 448 -5.82 -0.38 6.72
C CYS A 448 -7.04 -0.33 5.78
N TRP A 449 -7.10 -1.27 4.84
CA TRP A 449 -8.20 -1.46 3.90
C TRP A 449 -8.37 -2.93 3.51
N LEU A 450 -9.52 -3.27 2.88
CA LEU A 450 -9.82 -4.62 2.42
C LEU A 450 -8.75 -5.15 1.45
N ASN A 451 -8.36 -6.40 1.61
CA ASN A 451 -7.34 -7.03 0.79
C ASN A 451 -7.86 -7.33 -0.63
N TRP A 452 -7.08 -6.90 -1.63
CA TRP A 452 -7.34 -7.19 -3.04
C TRP A 452 -6.50 -8.36 -3.56
N LYS A 453 -5.22 -8.44 -3.18
CA LYS A 453 -4.24 -9.35 -3.79
C LYS A 453 -4.52 -10.82 -3.44
N ASP A 454 -4.67 -11.13 -2.16
CA ASP A 454 -4.72 -12.52 -1.67
C ASP A 454 -6.16 -13.05 -1.58
N SER A 455 -7.08 -12.35 -0.89
CA SER A 455 -8.43 -12.84 -0.59
C SER A 455 -9.52 -12.27 -1.50
N LYS A 456 -9.22 -11.27 -2.33
CA LYS A 456 -10.23 -10.52 -3.09
C LYS A 456 -11.36 -9.94 -2.22
N ALA A 457 -11.11 -9.71 -0.91
CA ALA A 457 -12.11 -9.20 0.04
C ALA A 457 -12.73 -7.86 -0.41
N LEU A 458 -11.99 -7.06 -1.17
CA LEU A 458 -12.48 -5.80 -1.74
C LEU A 458 -13.67 -5.98 -2.68
N LEU A 459 -13.85 -7.15 -3.31
CA LEU A 459 -15.03 -7.44 -4.14
C LEU A 459 -16.34 -7.43 -3.33
N ALA A 460 -16.29 -7.75 -2.04
CA ALA A 460 -17.46 -7.66 -1.16
C ALA A 460 -17.98 -6.22 -0.99
N PHE A 461 -17.15 -5.23 -1.29
CA PHE A 461 -17.54 -3.82 -1.37
C PHE A 461 -17.87 -3.40 -2.80
N ILE A 462 -17.01 -3.69 -3.77
CA ILE A 462 -17.15 -3.22 -5.16
C ILE A 462 -18.42 -3.78 -5.82
N ILE A 463 -18.72 -5.08 -5.66
CA ILE A 463 -19.85 -5.71 -6.33
C ILE A 463 -21.19 -5.11 -5.86
N PRO A 464 -21.50 -5.00 -4.55
CA PRO A 464 -22.71 -4.32 -4.09
C PRO A 464 -22.76 -2.85 -4.52
N ALA A 465 -21.63 -2.13 -4.46
CA ALA A 465 -21.56 -0.72 -4.85
C ALA A 465 -21.98 -0.52 -6.31
N LEU A 466 -21.38 -1.26 -7.24
CA LEU A 466 -21.71 -1.20 -8.67
C LEU A 466 -23.15 -1.64 -8.95
N ALA A 467 -23.61 -2.70 -8.30
CA ALA A 467 -25.00 -3.17 -8.44
C ALA A 467 -26.00 -2.07 -8.02
N ILE A 468 -25.73 -1.38 -6.90
CA ILE A 468 -26.56 -0.27 -6.42
C ILE A 468 -26.55 0.90 -7.41
N VAL A 469 -25.40 1.25 -7.96
CA VAL A 469 -25.29 2.31 -8.97
C VAL A 469 -26.12 1.98 -10.20
N VAL A 470 -26.00 0.76 -10.75
CA VAL A 470 -26.76 0.31 -11.91
C VAL A 470 -28.26 0.33 -11.62
N MET A 471 -28.68 -0.17 -10.46
CA MET A 471 -30.10 -0.13 -10.04
C MET A 471 -30.62 1.30 -9.93
N ASN A 472 -29.88 2.20 -9.32
CA ASN A 472 -30.28 3.59 -9.18
C ASN A 472 -30.32 4.34 -10.52
N LEU A 473 -29.40 4.04 -11.46
CA LEU A 473 -29.45 4.57 -12.83
C LEU A 473 -30.71 4.10 -13.56
N PHE A 474 -31.07 2.81 -13.45
CA PHE A 474 -32.27 2.26 -14.01
C PHE A 474 -33.50 2.93 -13.42
N ILE A 475 -33.61 3.04 -12.09
CA ILE A 475 -34.69 3.71 -11.38
C ILE A 475 -34.80 5.16 -11.85
N THR A 476 -33.70 5.87 -11.94
CA THR A 476 -33.67 7.27 -12.40
C THR A 476 -34.16 7.40 -13.83
N GLY A 477 -33.80 6.50 -14.73
CA GLY A 477 -34.28 6.46 -16.11
C GLY A 477 -35.82 6.29 -16.18
N VAL A 478 -36.34 5.33 -15.42
CA VAL A 478 -37.82 5.10 -15.34
C VAL A 478 -38.54 6.32 -14.77
N VAL A 479 -38.00 6.95 -13.73
CA VAL A 479 -38.54 8.16 -13.10
C VAL A 479 -38.58 9.31 -14.10
N ILE A 480 -37.51 9.55 -14.84
CA ILE A 480 -37.43 10.62 -15.85
C ILE A 480 -38.45 10.37 -16.96
N ILE A 481 -38.55 9.16 -17.50
CA ILE A 481 -39.50 8.80 -18.54
C ILE A 481 -40.94 9.04 -18.07
N LYS A 482 -41.27 8.62 -16.85
CA LYS A 482 -42.62 8.76 -16.30
C LYS A 482 -42.99 10.21 -15.96
N ILE A 483 -42.03 11.02 -15.59
CA ILE A 483 -42.23 12.46 -15.37
C ILE A 483 -42.44 13.20 -16.68
N LEU A 484 -41.67 12.85 -17.74
CA LEU A 484 -41.73 13.49 -19.06
C LEU A 484 -42.98 13.07 -19.86
N ARG A 485 -43.52 11.85 -19.63
CA ARG A 485 -44.72 11.33 -20.31
C ARG A 485 -45.85 11.16 -19.30
N PRO A 486 -46.53 12.24 -18.84
CA PRO A 486 -47.68 12.10 -17.97
C PRO A 486 -48.86 11.51 -18.77
N ASN A 487 -49.40 10.37 -18.33
CA ASN A 487 -50.61 9.82 -18.91
C ASN A 487 -51.80 10.75 -18.63
N ILE A 488 -52.63 11.00 -19.66
CA ILE A 488 -53.88 11.74 -19.55
C ILE A 488 -54.81 10.91 -18.63
N GLY A 489 -55.02 11.36 -17.39
CA GLY A 489 -55.81 10.64 -16.38
C GLY A 489 -55.19 10.49 -15.00
N ASP A 490 -53.95 10.90 -14.82
CA ASP A 490 -53.23 10.80 -13.55
C ASP A 490 -53.77 11.84 -12.53
N LYS A 491 -54.71 11.41 -11.67
CA LYS A 491 -55.31 12.22 -10.59
C LYS A 491 -54.36 12.41 -9.38
N THR A 492 -53.05 12.30 -9.58
CA THR A 492 -52.05 12.54 -8.51
C THR A 492 -52.14 13.99 -8.03
N ASN A 493 -52.24 14.17 -6.72
CA ASN A 493 -52.29 15.48 -6.09
C ASN A 493 -51.12 16.35 -6.58
N LYS A 494 -51.40 17.53 -7.15
CA LYS A 494 -50.43 18.46 -7.76
C LYS A 494 -49.24 18.76 -6.84
N GLN A 495 -49.42 18.68 -5.53
CA GLN A 495 -48.40 18.85 -4.50
C GLN A 495 -47.46 17.64 -4.39
N GLU A 496 -48.01 16.44 -4.48
CA GLU A 496 -47.23 15.20 -4.39
C GLU A 496 -46.34 15.02 -5.64
N ARG A 497 -46.89 15.34 -6.82
CA ARG A 497 -46.14 15.35 -8.08
C ARG A 497 -44.95 16.32 -8.05
N LYS A 498 -45.11 17.53 -7.47
CA LYS A 498 -43.99 18.46 -7.29
C LYS A 498 -42.90 17.88 -6.38
N THR A 499 -43.28 17.20 -5.30
CA THR A 499 -42.33 16.56 -4.37
C THR A 499 -41.59 15.40 -5.06
N LEU A 500 -42.30 14.55 -5.80
CA LEU A 500 -41.68 13.44 -6.56
C LEU A 500 -40.73 13.95 -7.65
N PHE A 501 -41.10 15.03 -8.35
CA PHE A 501 -40.22 15.67 -9.33
C PHE A 501 -38.93 16.16 -8.68
N GLN A 502 -38.99 16.76 -7.50
CA GLN A 502 -37.85 17.30 -6.80
C GLN A 502 -36.90 16.19 -6.27
N ILE A 503 -37.48 15.08 -5.77
CA ILE A 503 -36.69 13.90 -5.36
C ILE A 503 -36.02 13.27 -6.58
N GLY A 504 -36.76 13.12 -7.70
CA GLY A 504 -36.23 12.59 -8.94
C GLY A 504 -35.07 13.41 -9.49
N LYS A 505 -35.16 14.75 -9.43
CA LYS A 505 -34.08 15.66 -9.83
C LYS A 505 -32.84 15.50 -8.96
N SER A 506 -33.01 15.42 -7.64
CA SER A 506 -31.88 15.18 -6.72
C SER A 506 -31.22 13.83 -6.99
N LEU A 507 -32.00 12.78 -7.17
CA LEU A 507 -31.50 11.44 -7.47
C LEU A 507 -30.78 11.39 -8.83
N ALA A 508 -31.35 12.07 -9.86
CA ALA A 508 -30.75 12.15 -11.20
C ALA A 508 -29.38 12.80 -11.24
N ILE A 509 -29.04 13.63 -10.25
CA ILE A 509 -27.72 14.28 -10.14
C ILE A 509 -26.80 13.46 -9.22
N LEU A 510 -27.28 13.04 -8.06
CA LEU A 510 -26.45 12.33 -7.07
C LEU A 510 -26.04 10.93 -7.57
N THR A 511 -26.92 10.21 -8.27
CA THR A 511 -26.61 8.85 -8.74
C THR A 511 -25.49 8.79 -9.78
N PRO A 512 -25.48 9.62 -10.85
CA PRO A 512 -24.37 9.65 -11.80
C PRO A 512 -23.06 10.10 -11.16
N LEU A 513 -23.10 11.09 -10.26
CA LEU A 513 -21.91 11.55 -9.55
C LEU A 513 -21.29 10.42 -8.72
N LEU A 514 -22.12 9.69 -7.99
CA LEU A 514 -21.67 8.54 -7.20
C LEU A 514 -21.17 7.39 -8.10
N GLY A 515 -21.91 7.12 -9.17
CA GLY A 515 -21.52 6.11 -10.17
C GLY A 515 -20.19 6.42 -10.84
N LEU A 516 -19.97 7.69 -11.18
CA LEU A 516 -18.73 8.16 -11.76
C LEU A 516 -17.56 8.02 -10.78
N THR A 517 -17.77 8.35 -9.49
CA THR A 517 -16.78 8.15 -8.43
C THR A 517 -16.34 6.70 -8.37
N TRP A 518 -17.26 5.76 -8.28
CA TRP A 518 -16.92 4.32 -8.20
C TRP A 518 -16.43 3.75 -9.53
N GLY A 519 -16.85 4.30 -10.66
CA GLY A 519 -16.30 3.99 -11.98
C GLY A 519 -14.80 4.34 -12.07
N PHE A 520 -14.41 5.52 -11.60
CA PHE A 520 -12.99 5.88 -11.50
C PHE A 520 -12.26 5.03 -10.45
N GLY A 521 -12.90 4.65 -9.34
CA GLY A 521 -12.33 3.72 -8.37
C GLY A 521 -11.98 2.35 -8.97
N VAL A 522 -12.84 1.81 -9.84
CA VAL A 522 -12.54 0.58 -10.60
C VAL A 522 -11.45 0.83 -11.63
N ALA A 523 -11.48 1.97 -12.33
CA ALA A 523 -10.46 2.33 -13.31
C ALA A 523 -9.06 2.42 -12.68
N THR A 524 -8.93 2.94 -11.44
CA THR A 524 -7.65 2.97 -10.69
C THR A 524 -7.11 1.57 -10.36
N ILE A 525 -8.00 0.58 -10.21
CA ILE A 525 -7.59 -0.82 -9.98
C ILE A 525 -7.12 -1.47 -11.29
N MET A 526 -7.76 -1.14 -12.41
CA MET A 526 -7.45 -1.72 -13.73
C MET A 526 -6.19 -1.10 -14.34
N ASP A 527 -6.00 0.21 -14.19
CA ASP A 527 -4.83 0.96 -14.66
C ASP A 527 -4.24 1.79 -13.51
N ASN A 528 -3.41 1.13 -12.71
CA ASN A 528 -2.76 1.73 -11.54
C ASN A 528 -1.68 2.79 -11.91
N LYS A 529 -1.35 2.94 -13.20
CA LYS A 529 -0.32 3.88 -13.67
C LYS A 529 -0.89 5.25 -14.04
N ASN A 530 -2.20 5.36 -14.23
CA ASN A 530 -2.83 6.59 -14.69
C ASN A 530 -3.20 7.51 -13.51
N GLU A 531 -2.36 8.51 -13.24
CA GLU A 531 -2.55 9.49 -12.16
C GLU A 531 -3.88 10.25 -12.26
N ALA A 532 -4.39 10.48 -13.48
CA ALA A 532 -5.64 11.21 -13.67
C ALA A 532 -6.83 10.47 -13.04
N PHE A 533 -6.88 9.13 -13.12
CA PHE A 533 -7.93 8.34 -12.49
C PHE A 533 -7.87 8.44 -10.97
N HIS A 534 -6.68 8.41 -10.39
CA HIS A 534 -6.48 8.57 -8.95
C HIS A 534 -6.91 9.96 -8.45
N ILE A 535 -6.54 11.02 -9.18
CA ILE A 535 -6.90 12.40 -8.82
C ILE A 535 -8.43 12.61 -8.95
N LEU A 536 -9.05 12.14 -10.03
CA LEU A 536 -10.48 12.26 -10.23
C LEU A 536 -11.28 11.46 -9.20
N PHE A 537 -10.85 10.24 -8.89
CA PHE A 537 -11.45 9.43 -7.84
C PHE A 537 -11.36 10.12 -6.48
N ALA A 538 -10.17 10.59 -6.10
CA ALA A 538 -9.95 11.31 -4.85
C ALA A 538 -10.82 12.57 -4.75
N LEU A 539 -10.87 13.39 -5.82
CA LEU A 539 -11.66 14.61 -5.87
C LEU A 539 -13.16 14.34 -5.72
N LEU A 540 -13.70 13.40 -6.50
CA LEU A 540 -15.13 13.09 -6.48
C LEU A 540 -15.55 12.44 -5.16
N ASN A 541 -14.72 11.52 -4.63
CA ASN A 541 -15.00 10.84 -3.38
C ASN A 541 -14.97 11.80 -2.18
N THR A 542 -13.95 12.66 -2.10
CA THR A 542 -13.81 13.59 -0.99
C THR A 542 -14.80 14.76 -1.03
N LEU A 543 -15.34 15.15 -2.17
CA LEU A 543 -16.38 16.17 -2.29
C LEU A 543 -17.80 15.61 -2.18
N GLN A 544 -17.97 14.32 -1.92
CA GLN A 544 -19.29 13.65 -1.87
C GLN A 544 -20.22 14.29 -0.83
N GLY A 545 -19.71 14.67 0.34
CA GLY A 545 -20.50 15.37 1.36
C GLY A 545 -20.99 16.74 0.90
N LEU A 546 -20.18 17.48 0.15
CA LEU A 546 -20.59 18.76 -0.44
C LEU A 546 -21.72 18.57 -1.47
N PHE A 547 -21.62 17.54 -2.32
CA PHE A 547 -22.67 17.23 -3.28
C PHE A 547 -23.99 16.88 -2.61
N ILE A 548 -23.96 16.14 -1.50
CA ILE A 548 -25.17 15.83 -0.73
C ILE A 548 -25.77 17.07 -0.10
N LEU A 549 -24.96 17.95 0.49
CA LEU A 549 -25.42 19.22 1.04
C LEU A 549 -26.11 20.08 -0.04
N VAL A 550 -25.44 20.29 -1.18
CA VAL A 550 -25.94 21.16 -2.24
C VAL A 550 -27.17 20.56 -2.91
N PHE A 551 -27.09 19.35 -3.45
CA PHE A 551 -28.12 18.73 -4.28
C PHE A 551 -29.17 17.96 -3.47
N GLY A 552 -28.81 17.43 -2.31
CA GLY A 552 -29.72 16.72 -1.42
C GLY A 552 -30.56 17.65 -0.56
N THR A 553 -29.95 18.71 -0.02
CA THR A 553 -30.58 19.58 1.00
C THR A 553 -30.81 20.99 0.50
N LEU A 554 -29.79 21.76 0.11
CA LEU A 554 -29.95 23.19 -0.22
C LEU A 554 -30.78 23.47 -1.48
N TRP A 555 -30.79 22.55 -2.44
CA TRP A 555 -31.57 22.69 -3.67
C TRP A 555 -33.09 22.44 -3.45
N ASP A 556 -33.48 22.00 -2.25
CA ASP A 556 -34.90 21.87 -1.90
C ASP A 556 -35.50 23.21 -1.51
N LYS A 557 -36.45 23.72 -2.36
CA LYS A 557 -37.15 24.99 -2.12
C LYS A 557 -37.87 25.02 -0.76
N LYS A 558 -38.43 23.89 -0.30
CA LYS A 558 -39.10 23.80 1.00
C LYS A 558 -38.14 24.01 2.15
N ILE A 559 -36.91 23.48 2.05
CA ILE A 559 -35.85 23.68 3.06
C ILE A 559 -35.44 25.14 3.06
N THR A 560 -35.17 25.71 1.88
CA THR A 560 -34.74 27.10 1.73
C THR A 560 -35.81 28.08 2.27
N GLU A 561 -37.12 27.86 1.94
CA GLU A 561 -38.23 28.64 2.45
C GLU A 561 -38.38 28.50 3.98
N ALA A 562 -38.23 27.29 4.53
CA ALA A 562 -38.29 27.04 5.97
C ALA A 562 -37.17 27.75 6.74
N LEU A 563 -35.94 27.76 6.19
CA LEU A 563 -34.81 28.48 6.75
C LEU A 563 -34.99 30.00 6.71
N LEU A 564 -35.48 30.54 5.58
CA LEU A 564 -35.77 31.97 5.43
C LEU A 564 -36.88 32.44 6.39
N LYS A 565 -37.93 31.65 6.54
CA LYS A 565 -39.03 31.94 7.49
C LYS A 565 -38.53 31.94 8.94
N ARG A 566 -37.65 31.04 9.30
CA ARG A 566 -37.05 30.97 10.63
C ARG A 566 -36.16 32.19 10.90
N ASN A 567 -35.37 32.63 9.92
CA ASN A 567 -34.53 33.83 10.04
C ASN A 567 -35.38 35.11 10.16
N SER A 568 -36.54 35.21 9.46
CA SER A 568 -37.44 36.34 9.61
C SER A 568 -38.09 36.37 10.99
N LEU A 569 -38.51 35.22 11.54
CA LEU A 569 -39.05 35.12 12.89
C LEU A 569 -38.02 35.44 13.96
N SER A 570 -36.74 35.05 13.79
CA SER A 570 -35.65 35.42 14.72
C SER A 570 -35.34 36.92 14.68
N ARG A 571 -35.43 37.58 13.53
CA ARG A 571 -35.30 39.06 13.40
C ARG A 571 -36.50 39.79 14.05
N TRP A 572 -37.70 39.28 13.93
CA TRP A 572 -38.89 39.85 14.60
C TRP A 572 -38.81 39.69 16.12
N SER A 573 -38.41 38.53 16.62
CA SER A 573 -38.18 38.27 18.04
C SER A 573 -37.08 39.18 18.62
N SER A 574 -35.98 39.40 17.89
CA SER A 574 -34.91 40.32 18.33
C SER A 574 -35.30 41.79 18.27
N GLN A 575 -36.31 42.21 17.51
CA GLN A 575 -36.84 43.57 17.52
C GLN A 575 -37.83 43.81 18.66
N GLN A 576 -38.57 42.80 19.11
CA GLN A 576 -39.45 42.93 20.28
C GLN A 576 -38.72 42.95 21.63
N THR A 577 -37.50 42.35 21.67
CA THR A 577 -36.68 42.32 22.89
C THR A 577 -35.77 43.56 23.05
N LYS A 578 -35.87 44.54 22.15
CA LYS A 578 -35.11 45.83 22.26
C LYS A 578 -35.71 46.86 23.23
N SER A 579 -36.71 46.46 24.03
CA SER A 579 -37.27 47.35 25.09
C SER A 579 -36.81 47.00 26.50
N THR A 580 -35.97 45.99 26.72
CA THR A 580 -35.38 45.76 28.05
C THR A 580 -34.05 45.06 27.95
N SER A 581 -33.01 45.77 28.44
CA SER A 581 -31.66 45.29 28.77
C SER A 581 -30.81 44.72 27.64
N LEU A 582 -29.75 45.48 27.37
CA LEU A 582 -28.48 45.10 26.78
C LEU A 582 -27.98 43.78 27.34
N ILE A 583 -27.98 42.73 26.55
CA ILE A 583 -26.93 41.70 26.53
C ILE A 583 -26.67 41.36 25.08
N LEU A 584 -25.48 41.71 24.64
CA LEU A 584 -24.86 41.39 23.36
C LEU A 584 -24.87 39.86 23.15
N VAL A 585 -25.64 39.38 22.18
CA VAL A 585 -25.26 38.18 21.44
C VAL A 585 -25.07 38.60 20.00
N SER A 586 -23.86 38.94 19.71
CA SER A 586 -23.30 39.20 18.38
C SER A 586 -23.55 38.00 17.45
N PRO A 587 -23.71 38.18 16.13
CA PRO A 587 -23.80 37.10 15.17
C PRO A 587 -22.42 36.44 14.97
N MET A 588 -22.11 35.47 15.82
CA MET A 588 -20.81 34.81 15.91
C MET A 588 -20.71 33.57 15.04
N PHE A 589 -21.50 33.50 13.96
CA PHE A 589 -21.49 32.33 13.05
C PHE A 589 -20.82 32.57 11.68
N LEU A 590 -20.20 33.74 11.47
CA LEU A 590 -19.47 34.03 10.23
C LEU A 590 -18.01 34.48 10.44
N TYR A 591 -17.53 34.54 11.68
CA TYR A 591 -16.15 35.00 11.98
C TYR A 591 -15.33 34.04 12.86
N GLY A 592 -15.73 32.78 13.00
CA GLY A 592 -15.04 31.80 13.86
C GLY A 592 -14.44 30.61 13.13
N LEU A 593 -14.20 30.69 11.82
CA LEU A 593 -13.29 29.74 11.16
C LEU A 593 -11.87 30.15 11.55
N PRO A 594 -11.11 29.27 12.25
CA PRO A 594 -9.70 29.53 12.47
C PRO A 594 -9.07 29.74 11.10
N THR A 595 -8.40 30.88 10.96
CA THR A 595 -7.76 31.31 9.72
C THR A 595 -6.96 30.15 9.13
N PHE A 596 -7.13 29.91 7.86
CA PHE A 596 -6.48 28.86 7.03
C PHE A 596 -4.96 28.72 7.32
N LYS A 597 -4.33 29.75 7.88
CA LYS A 597 -2.93 29.76 8.32
C LYS A 597 -2.64 28.81 9.50
N ASN A 598 -3.55 28.63 10.46
CA ASN A 598 -3.32 27.76 11.63
C ASN A 598 -3.50 26.26 11.27
N LEU A 599 -4.40 25.95 10.34
CA LEU A 599 -4.50 24.59 9.77
C LEU A 599 -3.29 24.25 8.89
N GLN A 600 -2.78 25.22 8.14
CA GLN A 600 -1.57 25.08 7.34
C GLN A 600 -0.33 24.82 8.21
N GLN A 601 -0.23 25.44 9.38
CA GLN A 601 0.90 25.26 10.29
C GLN A 601 0.88 23.91 11.02
N LEU A 602 -0.30 23.39 11.38
CA LEU A 602 -0.47 22.03 11.92
C LEU A 602 -0.19 20.94 10.86
N MET A 603 -0.51 21.22 9.59
CA MET A 603 -0.24 20.28 8.48
C MET A 603 1.24 20.29 8.04
N TRP A 604 1.99 21.38 8.27
CA TRP A 604 3.41 21.48 7.91
C TRP A 604 4.34 20.73 8.85
N GLN A 605 3.94 20.44 10.08
CA GLN A 605 4.78 19.69 11.04
C GLN A 605 4.81 18.18 10.80
N ASN A 606 3.93 17.60 9.98
CA ASN A 606 3.87 16.16 9.75
C ASN A 606 4.10 15.78 8.28
N ARG A 607 5.36 15.90 7.80
CA ARG A 607 5.76 15.39 6.46
C ARG A 607 5.63 13.86 6.30
N LYS A 608 5.42 13.11 7.36
CA LYS A 608 5.27 11.64 7.33
C LYS A 608 3.86 11.17 6.95
N ILE A 609 2.81 12.00 7.08
CA ILE A 609 1.42 11.66 6.72
C ILE A 609 1.28 11.46 5.21
N HIS A 610 2.15 12.05 4.42
CA HIS A 610 2.11 12.06 2.95
C HIS A 610 2.24 10.69 2.28
N SER A 611 3.12 9.82 2.78
CA SER A 611 3.47 8.58 2.06
C SER A 611 2.45 7.45 2.22
N ILE A 612 1.68 7.47 3.28
CA ILE A 612 0.80 6.36 3.69
C ILE A 612 -0.59 6.50 3.06
N PHE A 613 -1.06 7.73 2.93
CA PHE A 613 -2.38 8.01 2.35
C PHE A 613 -2.45 7.68 0.86
N PHE A 614 -1.33 7.84 0.18
CA PHE A 614 -1.22 7.49 -1.24
C PHE A 614 -1.29 5.97 -1.47
N ARG A 615 -0.69 5.18 -0.59
CA ARG A 615 -0.83 3.71 -0.63
C ARG A 615 -2.26 3.24 -0.38
N ALA A 616 -3.05 3.98 0.42
CA ALA A 616 -4.45 3.68 0.62
C ALA A 616 -5.30 4.01 -0.63
N ILE A 617 -4.98 5.10 -1.34
CA ILE A 617 -5.66 5.50 -2.58
C ILE A 617 -5.23 4.63 -3.77
N GLN A 618 -3.98 4.18 -3.84
CA GLN A 618 -3.51 3.24 -4.87
C GLN A 618 -4.17 1.86 -4.79
N LEU A 619 -4.91 1.57 -3.74
CA LEU A 619 -5.62 0.30 -3.54
C LEU A 619 -7.15 0.45 -3.59
N PHE A 620 -7.66 1.68 -3.76
CA PHE A 620 -8.99 1.98 -4.25
C PHE A 620 -8.94 2.14 -5.76
#